data_624b95639d6b1e530823e6a6e74ff74b
#
_entry.id   624b95639d6b1e530823e6a6e74ff74b
#
_cell.length_a   1.000
_cell.length_b   1.000
_cell.length_c   1.000
_cell.angle_alpha   90.00
_cell.angle_beta   90.00
_cell.angle_gamma   90.00
#
_symmetry.space_group_name_H-M   'P 1'
#
loop_
_entity.id
_entity.type
_entity.pdbx_description
1 polymer ?
#
loop_
_entity_poly.entity_id
_entity_poly.type
_entity_poly.pdbx_seq_one_letter_code
_entity_poly.pdbx_strand_id
1 'polypeptide(L)' 'VTVGNNVRRNSVIVDEQTTLRAVLEDNDIDYTRGTMHLDGSTLQPGDLDKTFEEMGIKEKTFLLNVVKADNA' A
#
# COMPACT_ATOMS: atom_id res chain seq x y z
N VAL A 1 -7.61 4.35 5.83
CA VAL A 1 -6.72 3.99 4.72
C VAL A 1 -7.42 3.03 3.79
N THR A 2 -7.40 3.30 2.50
CA THR A 2 -7.90 2.38 1.50
C THR A 2 -6.71 1.63 0.91
N VAL A 3 -6.74 0.31 1.04
CA VAL A 3 -5.69 -0.58 0.56
C VAL A 3 -6.22 -1.43 -0.57
N GLY A 4 -5.47 -1.57 -1.63
CA GLY A 4 -5.96 -2.36 -2.74
C GLY A 4 -4.95 -2.55 -3.87
N ASN A 5 -5.49 -3.13 -4.95
CA ASN A 5 -4.74 -3.36 -6.19
C ASN A 5 -5.66 -3.07 -7.38
N ASN A 6 -5.29 -3.52 -8.57
CA ASN A 6 -6.08 -3.29 -9.78
C ASN A 6 -7.46 -3.97 -9.75
N VAL A 7 -7.63 -4.96 -8.88
CA VAL A 7 -8.82 -5.81 -8.86
C VAL A 7 -9.80 -5.41 -7.79
N ARG A 8 -9.32 -5.07 -6.59
CA ARG A 8 -10.19 -4.76 -5.46
C ARG A 8 -9.53 -3.79 -4.50
N ARG A 9 -10.37 -3.09 -3.73
CA ARG A 9 -9.94 -2.12 -2.73
C ARG A 9 -10.75 -2.34 -1.46
N ASN A 10 -10.08 -2.20 -0.32
CA ASN A 10 -10.71 -2.32 0.99
C ASN A 10 -10.35 -1.12 1.85
N SER A 11 -11.34 -0.58 2.54
CA SER A 11 -11.10 0.44 3.55
C SER A 11 -10.76 -0.27 4.86
N VAL A 12 -9.61 0.07 5.44
CA VAL A 12 -9.14 -0.59 6.66
C VAL A 12 -8.77 0.44 7.72
N ILE A 13 -8.91 0.03 8.97
CA ILE A 13 -8.46 0.82 10.11
C ILE A 13 -7.09 0.29 10.49
N VAL A 14 -6.10 1.17 10.55
CA VAL A 14 -4.73 0.77 10.85
C VAL A 14 -4.23 1.50 12.10
N ASP A 15 -3.33 0.84 12.82
CA ASP A 15 -2.60 1.43 13.92
C ASP A 15 -1.40 2.20 13.34
N GLU A 16 -1.09 3.35 13.91
CA GLU A 16 0.07 4.17 13.51
C GLU A 16 1.38 3.40 13.57
N GLN A 17 1.47 2.43 14.45
CA GLN A 17 2.68 1.63 14.65
C GLN A 17 2.79 0.46 13.68
N THR A 18 1.75 0.22 12.89
CA THR A 18 1.74 -0.85 11.90
C THR A 18 2.55 -0.44 10.68
N THR A 19 3.34 -1.36 10.14
CA THR A 19 4.08 -1.10 8.91
C THR A 19 3.17 -1.23 7.70
N LEU A 20 3.53 -0.56 6.61
CA LEU A 20 2.79 -0.66 5.36
C LEU A 20 2.77 -2.11 4.87
N ARG A 21 3.90 -2.79 4.98
CA ARG A 21 4.01 -4.20 4.59
C ARG A 21 3.01 -5.08 5.33
N ALA A 22 2.88 -4.91 6.64
CA ALA A 22 1.97 -5.72 7.44
C ALA A 22 0.52 -5.58 6.98
N VAL A 23 0.09 -4.36 6.69
CA VAL A 23 -1.26 -4.10 6.20
C VAL A 23 -1.47 -4.72 4.82
N LEU A 24 -0.48 -4.65 3.95
CA LEU A 24 -0.57 -5.26 2.62
C LEU A 24 -0.68 -6.77 2.72
N GLU A 25 0.10 -7.40 3.59
CA GLU A 25 0.02 -8.85 3.80
C GLU A 25 -1.32 -9.27 4.39
N ASP A 26 -1.85 -8.51 5.34
CA ASP A 26 -3.15 -8.78 5.95
C ASP A 26 -4.29 -8.70 4.95
N ASN A 27 -4.13 -7.93 3.88
CA ASN A 27 -5.15 -7.75 2.86
C ASN A 27 -4.86 -8.55 1.59
N ASP A 28 -3.93 -9.46 1.64
CA ASP A 28 -3.54 -10.32 0.51
C ASP A 28 -3.10 -9.52 -0.72
N ILE A 29 -2.42 -8.42 -0.49
CA ILE A 29 -1.86 -7.60 -1.56
C ILE A 29 -0.43 -8.04 -1.83
N ASP A 30 -0.16 -8.47 -3.05
CA ASP A 30 1.19 -8.88 -3.44
C ASP A 30 2.03 -7.67 -3.82
N TYR A 31 2.67 -7.08 -2.82
CA TYR A 31 3.51 -5.90 -3.01
C TYR A 31 4.85 -6.22 -3.67
N THR A 32 5.16 -7.50 -3.88
CA THR A 32 6.38 -7.91 -4.58
C THR A 32 6.26 -7.73 -6.10
N ARG A 33 5.04 -7.53 -6.57
CA ARG A 33 4.76 -7.29 -7.98
C ARG A 33 4.28 -5.86 -8.19
N GLY A 34 4.59 -5.32 -9.37
CA GLY A 34 4.13 -4.00 -9.74
C GLY A 34 4.77 -2.91 -8.89
N THR A 35 4.06 -1.82 -8.76
CA THR A 35 4.52 -0.64 -8.04
C THR A 35 3.51 -0.26 -6.97
N MET A 36 4.00 0.06 -5.78
CA MET A 36 3.16 0.59 -4.72
C MET A 36 3.04 2.09 -4.83
N HIS A 37 1.83 2.59 -4.67
CA HIS A 37 1.54 4.02 -4.71
C HIS A 37 0.85 4.45 -3.41
N LEU A 38 1.28 5.56 -2.87
CA LEU A 38 0.66 6.19 -1.71
C LEU A 38 0.12 7.55 -2.16
N ASP A 39 -1.21 7.66 -2.25
CA ASP A 39 -1.89 8.86 -2.77
C ASP A 39 -1.33 9.32 -4.13
N GLY A 40 -1.03 8.36 -5.00
CA GLY A 40 -0.51 8.64 -6.32
C GLY A 40 1.00 8.79 -6.39
N SER A 41 1.69 8.79 -5.26
CA SER A 41 3.16 8.86 -5.22
C SER A 41 3.76 7.45 -5.18
N THR A 42 4.75 7.20 -6.02
CA THR A 42 5.42 5.91 -6.05
C THR A 42 6.24 5.68 -4.79
N LEU A 43 6.06 4.52 -4.17
CA LEU A 43 6.85 4.13 -2.99
C LEU A 43 8.07 3.31 -3.40
N GLN A 44 9.13 3.45 -2.62
CA GLN A 44 10.31 2.62 -2.75
C GLN A 44 10.14 1.34 -1.91
N PRO A 45 10.85 0.25 -2.25
CA PRO A 45 10.73 -0.99 -1.46
C PRO A 45 11.00 -0.80 0.03
N GLY A 46 11.94 0.05 0.41
CA GLY A 46 12.26 0.33 1.80
C GLY A 46 11.17 1.07 2.56
N ASP A 47 10.28 1.76 1.86
CA ASP A 47 9.20 2.51 2.49
C ASP A 47 8.15 1.58 3.11
N LEU A 48 8.06 0.35 2.64
CA LEU A 48 7.11 -0.63 3.17
C LEU A 48 7.45 -1.10 4.59
N ASP A 49 8.70 -0.91 5.00
CA ASP A 49 9.13 -1.24 6.36
C ASP A 49 8.87 -0.11 7.35
N LYS A 50 8.40 1.03 6.86
CA LYS A 50 8.05 2.16 7.71
C LYS A 50 6.63 2.02 8.23
N THR A 51 6.37 2.62 9.39
CA THR A 51 5.03 2.65 9.97
C THR A 51 4.21 3.76 9.32
N PHE A 52 2.89 3.69 9.52
CA PHE A 52 2.01 4.76 9.04
C PHE A 52 2.35 6.10 9.70
N GLU A 53 2.77 6.08 10.95
CA GLU A 53 3.21 7.28 11.66
C GLU A 53 4.45 7.90 10.99
N GLU A 54 5.45 7.07 10.68
CA GLU A 54 6.67 7.53 10.03
C GLU A 54 6.42 8.13 8.66
N MET A 55 5.45 7.59 7.94
CA MET A 55 5.07 8.10 6.62
C MET A 55 4.13 9.30 6.67
N GLY A 56 3.61 9.64 7.84
CA GLY A 56 2.66 10.72 8.00
C GLY A 56 1.33 10.46 7.32
N ILE A 57 0.91 9.21 7.27
CA ILE A 57 -0.30 8.81 6.56
C ILE A 57 -1.55 9.18 7.35
N LYS A 58 -2.52 9.78 6.66
CA LYS A 58 -3.81 10.20 7.22
C LYS A 58 -4.89 9.17 6.91
N GLU A 59 -6.05 9.30 7.60
CA GLU A 59 -7.16 8.36 7.45
C GLU A 59 -7.66 8.20 6.01
N LYS A 60 -7.66 9.26 5.23
CA LYS A 60 -8.18 9.25 3.85
C LYS A 60 -7.10 9.04 2.81
N THR A 61 -6.18 8.16 3.08
CA THR A 61 -5.06 7.89 2.19
C THR A 61 -5.30 6.59 1.40
N PHE A 62 -4.88 6.58 0.16
CA PHE A 62 -4.95 5.40 -0.70
C PHE A 62 -3.58 4.76 -0.80
N LEU A 63 -3.50 3.48 -0.41
CA LEU A 63 -2.30 2.66 -0.55
C LEU A 63 -2.60 1.59 -1.58
N LEU A 64 -2.13 1.76 -2.80
CA LEU A 64 -2.52 0.92 -3.92
C LEU A 64 -1.33 0.23 -4.58
N ASN A 65 -1.53 -1.01 -4.93
CA ASN A 65 -0.59 -1.79 -5.74
C ASN A 65 -1.07 -1.77 -7.19
N VAL A 66 -0.23 -1.29 -8.08
CA VAL A 66 -0.54 -1.24 -9.51
C VAL A 66 0.41 -2.19 -10.25
N VAL A 67 -0.17 -3.23 -10.82
CA VAL A 67 0.56 -4.17 -11.67
C VAL A 67 0.19 -3.86 -13.11
N LYS A 68 1.16 -3.39 -13.87
CA LYS A 68 0.95 -3.11 -15.29
C LYS A 68 0.88 -4.43 -16.05
N ALA A 69 -0.08 -4.53 -16.95
CA ALA A 69 -0.12 -5.65 -17.85
C ALA A 69 1.16 -5.63 -18.69
N ASP A 70 1.84 -6.75 -18.73
CA ASP A 70 3.03 -6.89 -19.55
C ASP A 70 2.60 -7.21 -20.97
N ASN A 71 2.55 -6.19 -21.80
CA ASN A 71 2.23 -6.33 -23.21
C ASN A 71 3.52 -6.50 -24.00
N ALA A 72 4.14 -7.59 -23.74
CA ALA A 72 5.37 -7.91 -24.46
C ALA A 72 5.09 -7.99 -25.98
#